data_3e83532e1955d45bb0ae6bb682323119
#
_entry.id   3e83532e1955d45bb0ae6bb682323119
#
_cell.length_a   1.000
_cell.length_b   1.000
_cell.length_c   1.000
_cell.angle_alpha   90.00
_cell.angle_beta   90.00
_cell.angle_gamma   90.00
#
_symmetry.space_group_name_H-M   'P 1'
#
loop_
_entity.id
_entity.type
_entity.pdbx_description
1 polymer ?
#
loop_
_entity_poly.entity_id
_entity_poly.type
_entity_poly.pdbx_seq_one_letter_code
_entity_poly.pdbx_strand_id
1 'polypeptide(L)'
;MDNNNPHILGTAPIGKLLVQYSLPSIIGMTLTSLYNIIDSIFIGHGVGPLAISGLAITFPLMNLLIAFCTLVGVGGATISSIRLGQRDRKGAEDILGNVVILCVVNAAFYGGVTFLFLDPILRFFGASAATLPYARDFMQVILLGTPISYMMIGLNNLMRATGYPKKAMLSSMLSVGCNLVLAPIFIFVFDWGIRGAAFATLLSQSVALVWVLHHFLDKKTYIRFHRSTLKLRKRIVKQIFSIGMSPFIMNVCACCIVIFINYQLLSHGDDYSVGAFGIINRVQMLFVMIVMGIAQGMQPITGYNFGAGLVDRARRSVQLGIAAGCTMTTLGFVLAVFFPGMLVGMFTDSALLVEQASKALSISMLSFPVVGAQIIICQFFQSIGKAFIAIFLSLSRQLLFLLPGLASLPVWMGVDGVWTSMPVSDFLATVAAVVMFVYQIRKFRRKAAVTTI
;
A
#
# COMPACT_ATOMS: atom_id res chain seq x y z
N MET A 1 -3.95 -17.17 27.69
CA MET A 1 -4.35 -15.77 27.50
C MET A 1 -5.12 -15.70 26.21
N ASP A 2 -6.38 -15.34 26.26
CA ASP A 2 -7.25 -15.23 25.09
C ASP A 2 -6.72 -14.16 24.14
N ASN A 3 -5.99 -14.57 23.09
CA ASN A 3 -5.40 -13.68 22.07
C ASN A 3 -6.46 -12.99 21.19
N ASN A 4 -7.74 -13.17 21.52
CA ASN A 4 -8.88 -12.71 20.70
C ASN A 4 -9.55 -11.43 21.21
N ASN A 5 -8.99 -10.79 22.25
CA ASN A 5 -9.58 -9.60 22.84
C ASN A 5 -8.79 -8.33 22.41
N PRO A 6 -9.41 -7.36 21.72
CA PRO A 6 -8.76 -6.11 21.32
C PRO A 6 -8.15 -5.31 22.48
N HIS A 7 -8.60 -5.54 23.71
CA HIS A 7 -8.06 -4.88 24.92
C HIS A 7 -6.57 -5.16 25.16
N ILE A 8 -6.02 -6.23 24.59
CA ILE A 8 -4.59 -6.53 24.66
C ILE A 8 -3.73 -5.40 24.04
N LEU A 9 -4.27 -4.66 23.08
CA LEU A 9 -3.60 -3.50 22.46
C LEU A 9 -3.30 -2.39 23.47
N GLY A 10 -4.13 -2.24 24.50
CA GLY A 10 -3.95 -1.26 25.57
C GLY A 10 -3.09 -1.73 26.76
N THR A 11 -2.82 -3.02 26.91
CA THR A 11 -2.21 -3.58 28.11
C THR A 11 -0.86 -4.28 27.87
N ALA A 12 -0.70 -5.01 26.76
CA ALA A 12 0.53 -5.74 26.48
C ALA A 12 1.73 -4.83 26.16
N PRO A 13 2.98 -5.31 26.33
CA PRO A 13 4.19 -4.57 25.97
C PRO A 13 4.20 -4.17 24.49
N ILE A 14 4.46 -2.89 24.19
CA ILE A 14 4.37 -2.34 22.82
C ILE A 14 5.29 -3.05 21.84
N GLY A 15 6.54 -3.37 22.23
CA GLY A 15 7.48 -4.08 21.35
C GLY A 15 6.96 -5.45 20.92
N LYS A 16 6.36 -6.22 21.85
CA LYS A 16 5.74 -7.51 21.55
C LYS A 16 4.55 -7.36 20.61
N LEU A 17 3.71 -6.37 20.85
CA LEU A 17 2.57 -6.05 19.99
C LEU A 17 3.04 -5.67 18.58
N LEU A 18 4.05 -4.80 18.48
CA LEU A 18 4.56 -4.35 17.20
C LEU A 18 5.06 -5.55 16.37
N VAL A 19 5.85 -6.45 16.93
CA VAL A 19 6.29 -7.66 16.23
C VAL A 19 5.11 -8.56 15.87
N GLN A 20 4.18 -8.77 16.80
CA GLN A 20 3.00 -9.62 16.58
C GLN A 20 2.08 -9.14 15.47
N TYR A 21 2.01 -7.82 15.23
CA TYR A 21 1.17 -7.21 14.19
C TYR A 21 1.95 -6.92 12.90
N SER A 22 3.23 -6.52 13.01
CA SER A 22 4.04 -6.18 11.84
C SER A 22 4.49 -7.42 11.07
N LEU A 23 4.92 -8.49 11.76
CA LEU A 23 5.41 -9.69 11.08
C LEU A 23 4.35 -10.32 10.16
N PRO A 24 3.10 -10.54 10.59
CA PRO A 24 2.04 -10.99 9.69
C PRO A 24 1.78 -10.04 8.52
N SER A 25 1.87 -8.73 8.75
CA SER A 25 1.66 -7.74 7.70
C SER A 25 2.79 -7.74 6.67
N ILE A 26 4.04 -7.84 7.10
CA ILE A 26 5.22 -7.97 6.24
C ILE A 26 5.11 -9.24 5.38
N ILE A 27 4.83 -10.38 6.00
CA ILE A 27 4.67 -11.65 5.28
C ILE A 27 3.56 -11.54 4.24
N GLY A 28 2.38 -11.00 4.60
CA GLY A 28 1.27 -10.83 3.67
C GLY A 28 1.62 -9.94 2.48
N MET A 29 2.32 -8.82 2.70
CA MET A 29 2.74 -7.91 1.63
C MET A 29 3.81 -8.52 0.72
N THR A 30 4.80 -9.20 1.30
CA THR A 30 5.86 -9.87 0.54
C THR A 30 5.31 -10.98 -0.34
N LEU A 31 4.39 -11.80 0.19
CA LEU A 31 3.73 -12.85 -0.57
C LEU A 31 2.88 -12.29 -1.72
N THR A 32 2.17 -11.18 -1.49
CA THR A 32 1.39 -10.52 -2.55
C THR A 32 2.29 -10.00 -3.67
N SER A 33 3.49 -9.49 -3.34
CA SER A 33 4.44 -9.02 -4.35
C SER A 33 5.04 -10.19 -5.15
N LEU A 34 5.42 -11.26 -4.46
CA LEU A 34 5.95 -12.46 -5.09
C LEU A 34 4.92 -13.09 -6.03
N TYR A 35 3.67 -13.13 -5.60
CA TYR A 35 2.55 -13.60 -6.42
C TYR A 35 2.42 -12.79 -7.73
N ASN A 36 2.48 -11.45 -7.70
CA ASN A 36 2.39 -10.63 -8.91
C ASN A 36 3.50 -10.94 -9.92
N ILE A 37 4.70 -11.26 -9.43
CA ILE A 37 5.83 -11.67 -10.27
C ILE A 37 5.55 -13.03 -10.92
N ILE A 38 5.12 -14.01 -10.13
CA ILE A 38 4.83 -15.38 -10.61
C ILE A 38 3.66 -15.37 -11.60
N ASP A 39 2.61 -14.60 -11.35
CA ASP A 39 1.47 -14.45 -12.25
C ASP A 39 1.90 -13.89 -13.62
N SER A 40 2.79 -12.89 -13.62
CA SER A 40 3.38 -12.35 -14.85
C SER A 40 4.22 -13.38 -15.61
N ILE A 41 4.94 -14.28 -14.90
CA ILE A 41 5.69 -15.38 -15.51
C ILE A 41 4.74 -16.37 -16.17
N PHE A 42 3.65 -16.77 -15.51
CA PHE A 42 2.67 -17.69 -16.10
C PHE A 42 2.00 -17.11 -17.33
N ILE A 43 1.64 -15.83 -17.32
CA ILE A 43 1.05 -15.13 -18.47
C ILE A 43 2.08 -15.09 -19.63
N GLY A 44 3.34 -14.80 -19.32
CA GLY A 44 4.40 -14.72 -20.33
C GLY A 44 4.66 -16.03 -21.05
N HIS A 45 4.73 -17.14 -20.33
CA HIS A 45 4.97 -18.45 -20.89
C HIS A 45 3.71 -19.09 -21.51
N GLY A 46 2.54 -18.82 -20.92
CA GLY A 46 1.30 -19.47 -21.36
C GLY A 46 0.55 -18.73 -22.46
N VAL A 47 0.72 -17.41 -22.58
CA VAL A 47 -0.03 -16.59 -23.55
C VAL A 47 0.90 -15.89 -24.54
N GLY A 48 2.08 -15.49 -24.08
CA GLY A 48 3.11 -14.89 -24.92
C GLY A 48 3.42 -13.41 -24.63
N PRO A 49 4.39 -12.82 -25.36
CA PRO A 49 4.94 -11.50 -25.06
C PRO A 49 3.93 -10.34 -25.24
N LEU A 50 3.00 -10.47 -26.20
CA LEU A 50 1.95 -9.45 -26.39
C LEU A 50 0.98 -9.38 -25.22
N ALA A 51 0.73 -10.50 -24.54
CA ALA A 51 -0.09 -10.53 -23.33
C ALA A 51 0.60 -9.83 -22.14
N ILE A 52 1.93 -9.99 -21.99
CA ILE A 52 2.70 -9.25 -20.97
C ILE A 52 2.62 -7.75 -21.25
N SER A 53 2.78 -7.33 -22.51
CA SER A 53 2.65 -5.94 -22.92
C SER A 53 1.22 -5.41 -22.64
N GLY A 54 0.20 -6.21 -22.94
CA GLY A 54 -1.19 -5.91 -22.60
C GLY A 54 -1.40 -5.75 -21.09
N LEU A 55 -0.85 -6.65 -20.27
CA LEU A 55 -0.90 -6.57 -18.82
C LEU A 55 -0.20 -5.31 -18.29
N ALA A 56 0.96 -4.93 -18.85
CA ALA A 56 1.67 -3.72 -18.44
C ALA A 56 0.84 -2.45 -18.68
N ILE A 57 0.06 -2.39 -19.75
CA ILE A 57 -0.85 -1.28 -20.05
C ILE A 57 -1.98 -1.18 -19.02
N THR A 58 -2.40 -2.28 -18.41
CA THR A 58 -3.44 -2.28 -17.36
C THR A 58 -2.93 -1.79 -16.00
N PHE A 59 -1.62 -1.70 -15.80
CA PHE A 59 -1.01 -1.35 -14.50
C PHE A 59 -1.53 -0.05 -13.88
N PRO A 60 -1.70 1.07 -14.61
CA PRO A 60 -2.28 2.29 -14.02
C PRO A 60 -3.72 2.08 -13.54
N LEU A 61 -4.53 1.29 -14.27
CA LEU A 61 -5.90 0.97 -13.86
C LEU A 61 -5.93 0.09 -12.60
N MET A 62 -5.02 -0.89 -12.51
CA MET A 62 -4.88 -1.73 -11.32
C MET A 62 -4.44 -0.92 -10.09
N ASN A 63 -3.52 0.04 -10.25
CA ASN A 63 -3.13 0.95 -9.18
C ASN A 63 -4.28 1.85 -8.73
N LEU A 64 -5.09 2.34 -9.68
CA LEU A 64 -6.28 3.12 -9.37
C LEU A 64 -7.33 2.28 -8.63
N LEU A 65 -7.51 1.02 -9.00
CA LEU A 65 -8.34 0.06 -8.27
C LEU A 65 -7.88 -0.06 -6.81
N ILE A 66 -6.58 -0.26 -6.59
CA ILE A 66 -5.98 -0.34 -5.24
C ILE A 66 -6.18 0.98 -4.47
N ALA A 67 -6.04 2.12 -5.14
CA ALA A 67 -6.28 3.43 -4.53
C ALA A 67 -7.72 3.54 -3.98
N PHE A 68 -8.71 3.18 -4.77
CA PHE A 68 -10.12 3.16 -4.34
C PHE A 68 -10.40 2.12 -3.25
N CYS A 69 -9.75 0.94 -3.28
CA CYS A 69 -9.84 -0.04 -2.19
C CYS A 69 -9.31 0.52 -0.88
N THR A 70 -8.14 1.18 -0.92
CA THR A 70 -7.50 1.74 0.28
C THR A 70 -8.25 2.94 0.84
N LEU A 71 -8.93 3.71 -0.01
CA LEU A 71 -9.80 4.81 0.40
C LEU A 71 -10.82 4.36 1.45
N VAL A 72 -11.49 3.25 1.22
CA VAL A 72 -12.49 2.71 2.14
C VAL A 72 -11.85 1.83 3.21
N GLY A 73 -10.96 0.92 2.82
CA GLY A 73 -10.37 -0.09 3.71
C GLY A 73 -9.53 0.51 4.82
N VAL A 74 -8.60 1.40 4.48
CA VAL A 74 -7.70 2.03 5.46
C VAL A 74 -8.44 3.06 6.31
N GLY A 75 -9.34 3.84 5.69
CA GLY A 75 -10.19 4.79 6.42
C GLY A 75 -11.05 4.09 7.48
N GLY A 76 -11.74 3.01 7.10
CA GLY A 76 -12.56 2.21 8.01
C GLY A 76 -11.73 1.53 9.12
N ALA A 77 -10.59 0.95 8.77
CA ALA A 77 -9.68 0.29 9.70
C ALA A 77 -9.19 1.26 10.79
N THR A 78 -8.77 2.46 10.41
CA THR A 78 -8.30 3.49 11.35
C THR A 78 -9.38 3.92 12.34
N ILE A 79 -10.57 4.26 11.83
CA ILE A 79 -11.66 4.71 12.71
C ILE A 79 -12.10 3.57 13.63
N SER A 80 -12.16 2.35 13.15
CA SER A 80 -12.51 1.16 13.94
C SER A 80 -11.54 0.97 15.10
N SER A 81 -10.22 1.08 14.86
CA SER A 81 -9.20 0.99 15.92
C SER A 81 -9.39 2.06 17.01
N ILE A 82 -9.68 3.30 16.60
CA ILE A 82 -9.93 4.42 17.54
C ILE A 82 -11.19 4.15 18.37
N ARG A 83 -12.29 3.70 17.75
CA ARG A 83 -13.55 3.38 18.45
C ARG A 83 -13.37 2.24 19.45
N LEU A 84 -12.59 1.22 19.07
CA LEU A 84 -12.25 0.13 19.98
C LEU A 84 -11.47 0.62 21.21
N GLY A 85 -10.53 1.54 21.02
CA GLY A 85 -9.83 2.20 22.11
C GLY A 85 -10.76 2.98 23.03
N GLN A 86 -11.78 3.62 22.47
CA GLN A 86 -12.85 4.32 23.21
C GLN A 86 -13.86 3.37 23.89
N ARG A 87 -13.69 2.05 23.74
CA ARG A 87 -14.64 1.02 24.17
C ARG A 87 -16.03 1.11 23.49
N ASP A 88 -16.12 1.82 22.38
CA ASP A 88 -17.34 1.97 21.57
C ASP A 88 -17.47 0.81 20.57
N ARG A 89 -17.86 -0.34 21.09
CA ARG A 89 -18.07 -1.55 20.29
C ARG A 89 -19.14 -1.34 19.20
N LYS A 90 -20.26 -0.72 19.58
CA LYS A 90 -21.36 -0.45 18.64
C LYS A 90 -20.94 0.47 17.50
N GLY A 91 -20.17 1.51 17.80
CA GLY A 91 -19.60 2.39 16.79
C GLY A 91 -18.65 1.65 15.84
N ALA A 92 -17.85 0.70 16.34
CA ALA A 92 -16.99 -0.12 15.51
C ALA A 92 -17.77 -1.12 14.62
N GLU A 93 -18.87 -1.70 15.11
CA GLU A 93 -19.80 -2.52 14.32
C GLU A 93 -20.52 -1.70 13.24
N ASP A 94 -20.94 -0.47 13.54
CA ASP A 94 -21.50 0.47 12.56
C ASP A 94 -20.49 0.81 11.45
N ILE A 95 -19.20 0.95 11.79
CA ILE A 95 -18.13 1.18 10.79
C ILE A 95 -17.99 -0.04 9.89
N LEU A 96 -18.02 -1.26 10.43
CA LEU A 96 -17.98 -2.50 9.63
C LEU A 96 -19.10 -2.53 8.59
N GLY A 97 -20.34 -2.23 8.98
CA GLY A 97 -21.48 -2.16 8.06
C GLY A 97 -21.33 -1.08 6.99
N ASN A 98 -20.85 0.11 7.36
CA ASN A 98 -20.59 1.18 6.40
C ASN A 98 -19.46 0.84 5.43
N VAL A 99 -18.37 0.18 5.88
CA VAL A 99 -17.28 -0.28 5.01
C VAL A 99 -17.78 -1.24 3.95
N VAL A 100 -18.63 -2.21 4.32
CA VAL A 100 -19.22 -3.16 3.35
C VAL A 100 -20.01 -2.44 2.27
N ILE A 101 -20.92 -1.54 2.68
CA ILE A 101 -21.74 -0.80 1.71
C ILE A 101 -20.87 0.07 0.82
N LEU A 102 -19.89 0.78 1.41
CA LEU A 102 -18.97 1.64 0.65
C LEU A 102 -18.08 0.84 -0.29
N CYS A 103 -17.64 -0.36 0.08
CA CYS A 103 -16.90 -1.24 -0.82
C CYS A 103 -17.74 -1.60 -2.06
N VAL A 104 -19.02 -1.95 -1.87
CA VAL A 104 -19.91 -2.28 -2.99
C VAL A 104 -20.19 -1.05 -3.86
N VAL A 105 -20.54 0.09 -3.25
CA VAL A 105 -20.84 1.34 -3.98
C VAL A 105 -19.60 1.82 -4.75
N ASN A 106 -18.43 1.80 -4.10
CA ASN A 106 -17.18 2.24 -4.71
C ASN A 106 -16.73 1.29 -5.84
N ALA A 107 -16.94 -0.03 -5.67
CA ALA A 107 -16.69 -1.02 -6.71
C ALA A 107 -17.64 -0.84 -7.91
N ALA A 108 -18.92 -0.57 -7.68
CA ALA A 108 -19.87 -0.29 -8.73
C ALA A 108 -19.52 1.02 -9.47
N PHE A 109 -19.10 2.05 -8.75
CA PHE A 109 -18.68 3.31 -9.35
C PHE A 109 -17.42 3.13 -10.20
N TYR A 110 -16.33 2.63 -9.61
CA TYR A 110 -15.07 2.45 -10.33
C TYR A 110 -15.20 1.42 -11.46
N GLY A 111 -15.78 0.25 -11.14
CA GLY A 111 -15.98 -0.84 -12.11
C GLY A 111 -16.88 -0.42 -13.24
N GLY A 112 -18.00 0.23 -12.94
CA GLY A 112 -18.96 0.70 -13.95
C GLY A 112 -18.39 1.78 -14.86
N VAL A 113 -17.78 2.83 -14.30
CA VAL A 113 -17.17 3.92 -15.09
C VAL A 113 -16.03 3.38 -15.94
N THR A 114 -15.13 2.58 -15.36
CA THR A 114 -13.99 2.03 -16.10
C THR A 114 -14.43 1.05 -17.17
N PHE A 115 -15.47 0.23 -16.92
CA PHE A 115 -15.99 -0.71 -17.90
C PHE A 115 -16.62 0.00 -19.11
N LEU A 116 -17.38 1.08 -18.88
CA LEU A 116 -17.99 1.88 -19.96
C LEU A 116 -16.96 2.56 -20.86
N PHE A 117 -15.85 3.01 -20.31
CA PHE A 117 -14.80 3.73 -21.03
C PHE A 117 -13.51 2.92 -21.18
N LEU A 118 -13.58 1.59 -21.13
CA LEU A 118 -12.40 0.73 -21.06
C LEU A 118 -11.45 0.93 -22.26
N ASP A 119 -11.97 0.85 -23.47
CA ASP A 119 -11.14 0.96 -24.69
C ASP A 119 -10.49 2.35 -24.85
N PRO A 120 -11.21 3.47 -24.68
CA PRO A 120 -10.59 4.80 -24.68
C PRO A 120 -9.49 4.95 -23.61
N ILE A 121 -9.72 4.42 -22.41
CA ILE A 121 -8.76 4.50 -21.32
C ILE A 121 -7.51 3.66 -21.63
N LEU A 122 -7.67 2.42 -22.12
CA LEU A 122 -6.54 1.58 -22.49
C LEU A 122 -5.72 2.17 -23.64
N ARG A 123 -6.38 2.76 -24.63
CA ARG A 123 -5.69 3.49 -25.74
C ARG A 123 -4.94 4.71 -25.21
N PHE A 124 -5.52 5.45 -24.27
CA PHE A 124 -4.85 6.58 -23.61
C PHE A 124 -3.58 6.16 -22.89
N PHE A 125 -3.57 4.96 -22.29
CA PHE A 125 -2.38 4.37 -21.65
C PHE A 125 -1.43 3.65 -22.62
N GLY A 126 -1.66 3.78 -23.95
CA GLY A 126 -0.72 3.31 -24.95
C GLY A 126 -1.04 1.94 -25.55
N ALA A 127 -2.29 1.45 -25.43
CA ALA A 127 -2.68 0.20 -26.08
C ALA A 127 -2.67 0.33 -27.60
N SER A 128 -1.85 -0.51 -28.26
CA SER A 128 -1.84 -0.67 -29.72
C SER A 128 -2.97 -1.60 -30.17
N ALA A 129 -3.21 -1.68 -31.49
CA ALA A 129 -4.16 -2.63 -32.04
C ALA A 129 -3.84 -4.09 -31.65
N ALA A 130 -2.55 -4.43 -31.48
CA ALA A 130 -2.10 -5.77 -31.12
C ALA A 130 -2.24 -6.08 -29.62
N THR A 131 -2.04 -5.10 -28.73
CA THR A 131 -2.06 -5.30 -27.26
C THR A 131 -3.43 -5.05 -26.65
N LEU A 132 -4.29 -4.25 -27.29
CA LEU A 132 -5.62 -3.89 -26.81
C LEU A 132 -6.51 -5.09 -26.49
N PRO A 133 -6.59 -6.16 -27.31
CA PRO A 133 -7.41 -7.33 -27.00
C PRO A 133 -7.02 -7.97 -25.66
N TYR A 134 -5.72 -8.16 -25.42
CA TYR A 134 -5.22 -8.77 -24.19
C TYR A 134 -5.50 -7.90 -22.95
N ALA A 135 -5.23 -6.60 -23.05
CA ALA A 135 -5.51 -5.65 -21.96
C ALA A 135 -7.02 -5.58 -21.64
N ARG A 136 -7.86 -5.56 -22.68
CA ARG A 136 -9.32 -5.58 -22.56
C ARG A 136 -9.82 -6.84 -21.90
N ASP A 137 -9.39 -8.01 -22.37
CA ASP A 137 -9.82 -9.31 -21.89
C ASP A 137 -9.48 -9.50 -20.40
N PHE A 138 -8.28 -9.07 -19.98
CA PHE A 138 -7.88 -9.10 -18.58
C PHE A 138 -8.74 -8.15 -17.73
N MET A 139 -8.84 -6.88 -18.17
CA MET A 139 -9.53 -5.85 -17.38
C MET A 139 -11.04 -6.09 -17.30
N GLN A 140 -11.69 -6.60 -18.32
CA GLN A 140 -13.14 -6.91 -18.26
C GLN A 140 -13.44 -7.89 -17.13
N VAL A 141 -12.66 -8.96 -17.00
CA VAL A 141 -12.83 -9.93 -15.92
C VAL A 141 -12.57 -9.29 -14.56
N ILE A 142 -11.46 -8.56 -14.40
CA ILE A 142 -11.12 -7.87 -13.15
C ILE A 142 -12.21 -6.86 -12.74
N LEU A 143 -12.72 -6.07 -13.69
CA LEU A 143 -13.74 -5.05 -13.41
C LEU A 143 -15.08 -5.66 -12.95
N LEU A 144 -15.48 -6.78 -13.53
CA LEU A 144 -16.65 -7.53 -13.05
C LEU A 144 -16.46 -8.06 -11.62
N GLY A 145 -15.22 -8.40 -11.26
CA GLY A 145 -14.84 -8.87 -9.92
C GLY A 145 -14.48 -7.77 -8.91
N THR A 146 -14.56 -6.49 -9.27
CA THR A 146 -14.21 -5.40 -8.34
C THR A 146 -14.94 -5.45 -7.00
N PRO A 147 -16.23 -5.84 -6.89
CA PRO A 147 -16.88 -5.96 -5.59
C PRO A 147 -16.20 -6.98 -4.68
N ILE A 148 -15.73 -8.10 -5.24
CA ILE A 148 -15.01 -9.15 -4.50
C ILE A 148 -13.68 -8.60 -3.99
N SER A 149 -12.89 -7.99 -4.87
CA SER A 149 -11.58 -7.41 -4.55
C SER A 149 -11.70 -6.32 -3.47
N TYR A 150 -12.67 -5.42 -3.60
CA TYR A 150 -12.88 -4.31 -2.66
C TYR A 150 -13.32 -4.81 -1.28
N MET A 151 -14.25 -5.75 -1.23
CA MET A 151 -14.67 -6.35 0.03
C MET A 151 -13.54 -7.15 0.68
N MET A 152 -12.80 -7.95 -0.09
CA MET A 152 -11.67 -8.73 0.44
C MET A 152 -10.60 -7.83 1.06
N ILE A 153 -10.13 -6.81 0.33
CA ILE A 153 -9.08 -5.89 0.81
C ILE A 153 -9.60 -5.01 1.96
N GLY A 154 -10.81 -4.46 1.83
CA GLY A 154 -11.42 -3.59 2.83
C GLY A 154 -11.64 -4.30 4.16
N LEU A 155 -12.24 -5.48 4.14
CA LEU A 155 -12.51 -6.28 5.33
C LEU A 155 -11.23 -6.90 5.93
N ASN A 156 -10.24 -7.26 5.09
CA ASN A 156 -8.92 -7.71 5.59
C ASN A 156 -8.22 -6.62 6.42
N ASN A 157 -8.22 -5.36 5.93
CA ASN A 157 -7.70 -4.23 6.70
C ASN A 157 -8.45 -4.05 8.02
N LEU A 158 -9.76 -4.18 8.01
CA LEU A 158 -10.59 -4.07 9.20
C LEU A 158 -10.34 -5.22 10.19
N MET A 159 -10.17 -6.47 9.70
CA MET A 159 -9.83 -7.63 10.53
C MET A 159 -8.51 -7.41 11.26
N ARG A 160 -7.49 -6.86 10.60
CA ARG A 160 -6.21 -6.50 11.22
C ARG A 160 -6.38 -5.42 12.28
N ALA A 161 -7.16 -4.38 11.98
CA ALA A 161 -7.43 -3.26 12.86
C ALA A 161 -8.22 -3.64 14.11
N THR A 162 -9.00 -4.71 14.05
CA THR A 162 -9.85 -5.21 15.15
C THR A 162 -9.18 -6.27 16.02
N GLY A 163 -7.88 -6.51 15.83
CA GLY A 163 -7.10 -7.38 16.73
C GLY A 163 -6.74 -8.74 16.17
N TYR A 164 -6.99 -9.02 14.87
CA TYR A 164 -6.77 -10.34 14.28
C TYR A 164 -5.73 -10.35 13.14
N PRO A 165 -4.48 -9.84 13.35
CA PRO A 165 -3.49 -9.71 12.29
C PRO A 165 -3.08 -11.06 11.68
N LYS A 166 -3.01 -12.12 12.49
CA LYS A 166 -2.70 -13.48 12.00
C LYS A 166 -3.79 -14.01 11.06
N LYS A 167 -5.06 -13.80 11.40
CA LYS A 167 -6.18 -14.23 10.53
C LYS A 167 -6.20 -13.43 9.21
N ALA A 168 -5.87 -12.14 9.27
CA ALA A 168 -5.73 -11.31 8.08
C ALA A 168 -4.56 -11.76 7.18
N MET A 169 -3.42 -12.14 7.75
CA MET A 169 -2.31 -12.76 7.02
C MET A 169 -2.73 -14.08 6.37
N LEU A 170 -3.39 -14.96 7.13
CA LEU A 170 -3.86 -16.25 6.60
C LEU A 170 -4.83 -16.09 5.43
N SER A 171 -5.72 -15.09 5.45
CA SER A 171 -6.59 -14.82 4.29
C SER A 171 -5.80 -14.39 3.05
N SER A 172 -4.73 -13.57 3.22
CA SER A 172 -3.85 -13.21 2.13
C SER A 172 -3.06 -14.41 1.60
N MET A 173 -2.53 -15.25 2.50
CA MET A 173 -1.85 -16.49 2.14
C MET A 173 -2.78 -17.45 1.39
N LEU A 174 -4.03 -17.57 1.83
CA LEU A 174 -5.03 -18.39 1.15
C LEU A 174 -5.31 -17.89 -0.26
N SER A 175 -5.46 -16.57 -0.44
CA SER A 175 -5.64 -15.97 -1.76
C SER A 175 -4.44 -16.26 -2.68
N VAL A 176 -3.22 -16.02 -2.21
CA VAL A 176 -1.99 -16.27 -2.99
C VAL A 176 -1.83 -17.75 -3.30
N GLY A 177 -2.01 -18.63 -2.30
CA GLY A 177 -1.86 -20.08 -2.48
C GLY A 177 -2.89 -20.65 -3.46
N CYS A 178 -4.15 -20.24 -3.37
CA CYS A 178 -5.17 -20.64 -4.36
C CYS A 178 -4.82 -20.14 -5.76
N ASN A 179 -4.33 -18.90 -5.88
CA ASN A 179 -3.99 -18.35 -7.19
C ASN A 179 -2.80 -19.10 -7.82
N LEU A 180 -1.74 -19.42 -7.07
CA LEU A 180 -0.61 -20.20 -7.56
C LEU A 180 -1.00 -21.56 -8.13
N VAL A 181 -2.11 -22.14 -7.66
CA VAL A 181 -2.65 -23.40 -8.19
C VAL A 181 -3.60 -23.16 -9.35
N LEU A 182 -4.50 -22.18 -9.23
CA LEU A 182 -5.56 -21.94 -10.21
C LEU A 182 -5.05 -21.27 -11.49
N ALA A 183 -4.06 -20.36 -11.39
CA ALA A 183 -3.55 -19.64 -12.56
C ALA A 183 -2.94 -20.60 -13.60
N PRO A 184 -2.04 -21.56 -13.25
CA PRO A 184 -1.56 -22.54 -14.22
C PRO A 184 -2.68 -23.40 -14.82
N ILE A 185 -3.67 -23.80 -14.02
CA ILE A 185 -4.80 -24.62 -14.49
C ILE A 185 -5.59 -23.86 -15.55
N PHE A 186 -5.97 -22.60 -15.28
CA PHE A 186 -6.78 -21.83 -16.21
C PHE A 186 -6.01 -21.37 -17.46
N ILE A 187 -4.70 -21.10 -17.31
CA ILE A 187 -3.86 -20.66 -18.43
C ILE A 187 -3.47 -21.85 -19.32
N PHE A 188 -2.92 -22.94 -18.73
CA PHE A 188 -2.29 -24.03 -19.49
C PHE A 188 -3.21 -25.23 -19.75
N VAL A 189 -4.11 -25.58 -18.79
CA VAL A 189 -4.98 -26.76 -18.94
C VAL A 189 -6.28 -26.39 -19.65
N PHE A 190 -6.91 -25.28 -19.28
CA PHE A 190 -8.16 -24.83 -19.92
C PHE A 190 -7.94 -23.91 -21.12
N ASP A 191 -6.70 -23.46 -21.35
CA ASP A 191 -6.32 -22.59 -22.48
C ASP A 191 -7.14 -21.29 -22.55
N TRP A 192 -7.50 -20.73 -21.38
CA TRP A 192 -8.25 -19.47 -21.29
C TRP A 192 -7.36 -18.22 -21.44
N GLY A 193 -6.04 -18.43 -21.64
CA GLY A 193 -5.08 -17.37 -21.85
C GLY A 193 -5.09 -16.32 -20.72
N ILE A 194 -5.03 -15.04 -21.09
CA ILE A 194 -4.97 -13.93 -20.11
C ILE A 194 -6.28 -13.78 -19.30
N ARG A 195 -7.42 -14.17 -19.86
CA ARG A 195 -8.69 -14.25 -19.11
C ARG A 195 -8.61 -15.26 -17.98
N GLY A 196 -7.93 -16.40 -18.23
CA GLY A 196 -7.69 -17.42 -17.21
C GLY A 196 -6.93 -16.90 -16.01
N ALA A 197 -5.89 -16.08 -16.21
CA ALA A 197 -5.16 -15.41 -15.13
C ALA A 197 -6.08 -14.50 -14.30
N ALA A 198 -6.90 -13.69 -14.96
CA ALA A 198 -7.85 -12.81 -14.27
C ALA A 198 -8.91 -13.59 -13.48
N PHE A 199 -9.46 -14.68 -14.04
CA PHE A 199 -10.40 -15.57 -13.35
C PHE A 199 -9.75 -16.26 -12.14
N ALA A 200 -8.50 -16.73 -12.27
CA ALA A 200 -7.75 -17.31 -11.17
C ALA A 200 -7.61 -16.33 -10.00
N THR A 201 -7.28 -15.08 -10.31
CA THR A 201 -7.17 -13.99 -9.33
C THR A 201 -8.50 -13.76 -8.61
N LEU A 202 -9.61 -13.63 -9.33
CA LEU A 202 -10.93 -13.40 -8.73
C LEU A 202 -11.42 -14.57 -7.89
N LEU A 203 -11.23 -15.80 -8.37
CA LEU A 203 -11.65 -16.98 -7.63
C LEU A 203 -10.85 -17.14 -6.34
N SER A 204 -9.54 -16.89 -6.39
CA SER A 204 -8.66 -16.90 -5.22
C SER A 204 -9.05 -15.83 -4.20
N GLN A 205 -9.37 -14.63 -4.66
CA GLN A 205 -9.88 -13.56 -3.80
C GLN A 205 -11.28 -13.88 -3.24
N SER A 206 -12.11 -14.60 -3.99
CA SER A 206 -13.42 -15.05 -3.51
C SER A 206 -13.29 -16.04 -2.36
N VAL A 207 -12.37 -17.01 -2.46
CA VAL A 207 -12.07 -17.95 -1.38
C VAL A 207 -11.58 -17.22 -0.14
N ALA A 208 -10.66 -16.26 -0.29
CA ALA A 208 -10.19 -15.44 0.80
C ALA A 208 -11.31 -14.56 1.40
N LEU A 209 -12.20 -14.03 0.57
CA LEU A 209 -13.35 -13.25 1.03
C LEU A 209 -14.31 -14.09 1.87
N VAL A 210 -14.59 -15.33 1.47
CA VAL A 210 -15.40 -16.26 2.27
C VAL A 210 -14.79 -16.48 3.65
N TRP A 211 -13.46 -16.66 3.73
CA TRP A 211 -12.74 -16.76 4.99
C TRP A 211 -12.92 -15.52 5.87
N VAL A 212 -12.77 -14.33 5.28
CA VAL A 212 -12.91 -13.05 5.99
C VAL A 212 -14.36 -12.82 6.45
N LEU A 213 -15.33 -13.11 5.60
CA LEU A 213 -16.77 -13.01 5.94
C LEU A 213 -17.13 -13.98 7.06
N HIS A 214 -16.66 -15.23 7.00
CA HIS A 214 -16.86 -16.22 8.06
C HIS A 214 -16.37 -15.69 9.42
N HIS A 215 -15.21 -15.02 9.44
CA HIS A 215 -14.69 -14.39 10.65
C HIS A 215 -15.65 -13.37 11.25
N PHE A 216 -16.22 -12.46 10.44
CA PHE A 216 -17.13 -11.42 10.92
C PHE A 216 -18.56 -11.93 11.20
N LEU A 217 -18.92 -13.10 10.71
CA LEU A 217 -20.17 -13.77 11.01
C LEU A 217 -20.10 -14.64 12.28
N ASP A 218 -18.90 -15.02 12.72
CA ASP A 218 -18.70 -15.83 13.92
C ASP A 218 -19.14 -15.07 15.17
N LYS A 219 -20.03 -15.72 15.97
CA LYS A 219 -20.54 -15.15 17.23
C LYS A 219 -19.47 -14.90 18.29
N LYS A 220 -18.31 -15.57 18.17
CA LYS A 220 -17.15 -15.42 19.09
C LYS A 220 -16.30 -14.22 18.80
N THR A 221 -16.48 -13.57 17.66
CA THR A 221 -15.69 -12.39 17.26
C THR A 221 -16.18 -11.14 17.99
N TYR A 222 -15.26 -10.31 18.42
CA TYR A 222 -15.56 -9.09 19.18
C TYR A 222 -16.43 -8.09 18.40
N ILE A 223 -16.18 -7.93 17.09
CA ILE A 223 -16.98 -7.13 16.17
C ILE A 223 -17.60 -8.06 15.12
N ARG A 224 -18.88 -7.94 14.91
CA ARG A 224 -19.63 -8.83 13.99
C ARG A 224 -20.67 -8.10 13.17
N PHE A 225 -21.09 -8.72 12.09
CA PHE A 225 -22.19 -8.22 11.29
C PHE A 225 -23.55 -8.33 12.01
N HIS A 226 -24.29 -7.24 11.96
CA HIS A 226 -25.70 -7.19 12.32
C HIS A 226 -26.47 -6.51 11.19
N ARG A 227 -27.68 -6.96 10.90
CA ARG A 227 -28.55 -6.30 9.90
C ARG A 227 -28.80 -4.83 10.21
N SER A 228 -28.82 -4.45 11.49
CA SER A 228 -29.01 -3.07 11.94
C SER A 228 -27.81 -2.15 11.63
N THR A 229 -26.60 -2.69 11.39
CA THR A 229 -25.40 -1.92 11.09
C THR A 229 -25.24 -1.61 9.61
N LEU A 230 -25.99 -2.28 8.74
CA LEU A 230 -26.03 -2.04 7.29
C LEU A 230 -26.86 -0.79 6.95
N LYS A 231 -26.51 0.34 7.54
CA LYS A 231 -27.12 1.66 7.28
C LYS A 231 -26.01 2.69 7.08
N LEU A 232 -26.02 3.36 5.93
CA LEU A 232 -25.08 4.45 5.67
C LEU A 232 -25.32 5.61 6.65
N ARG A 233 -24.28 5.94 7.42
CA ARG A 233 -24.28 7.08 8.32
C ARG A 233 -23.35 8.16 7.78
N LYS A 234 -23.89 9.27 7.33
CA LYS A 234 -23.12 10.38 6.71
C LYS A 234 -21.87 10.76 7.51
N ARG A 235 -21.95 10.77 8.85
CA ARG A 235 -20.81 11.09 9.73
C ARG A 235 -19.69 10.06 9.61
N ILE A 236 -20.01 8.77 9.58
CA ILE A 236 -19.04 7.66 9.44
C ILE A 236 -18.43 7.69 8.04
N VAL A 237 -19.26 7.83 7.01
CA VAL A 237 -18.82 7.95 5.61
C VAL A 237 -17.82 9.09 5.45
N LYS A 238 -18.14 10.30 5.96
CA LYS A 238 -17.23 11.45 5.92
C LYS A 238 -15.90 11.17 6.61
N GLN A 239 -15.92 10.48 7.75
CA GLN A 239 -14.70 10.10 8.47
C GLN A 239 -13.86 9.09 7.68
N ILE A 240 -14.49 8.05 7.11
CA ILE A 240 -13.82 7.03 6.30
C ILE A 240 -13.12 7.69 5.11
N PHE A 241 -13.85 8.49 4.32
CA PHE A 241 -13.28 9.17 3.16
C PHE A 241 -12.18 10.18 3.55
N SER A 242 -12.39 10.94 4.62
CA SER A 242 -11.39 11.91 5.08
C SER A 242 -10.04 11.26 5.38
N ILE A 243 -10.03 10.13 6.08
CA ILE A 243 -8.78 9.43 6.43
C ILE A 243 -8.23 8.64 5.25
N GLY A 244 -9.09 7.95 4.51
CA GLY A 244 -8.71 7.15 3.35
C GLY A 244 -8.23 7.98 2.16
N MET A 245 -8.54 9.28 2.12
CA MET A 245 -8.07 10.18 1.06
C MET A 245 -6.54 10.27 1.00
N SER A 246 -5.85 10.13 2.15
CA SER A 246 -4.38 10.17 2.19
C SER A 246 -3.73 9.06 1.36
N PRO A 247 -3.98 7.76 1.61
CA PRO A 247 -3.43 6.70 0.77
C PRO A 247 -3.98 6.70 -0.66
N PHE A 248 -5.22 7.15 -0.87
CA PHE A 248 -5.79 7.30 -2.20
C PHE A 248 -4.97 8.27 -3.06
N ILE A 249 -4.80 9.51 -2.59
CA ILE A 249 -4.06 10.54 -3.33
C ILE A 249 -2.60 10.11 -3.51
N MET A 250 -1.99 9.47 -2.49
CA MET A 250 -0.61 8.98 -2.59
C MET A 250 -0.45 7.98 -3.73
N ASN A 251 -1.36 7.02 -3.89
CA ASN A 251 -1.31 6.05 -4.99
C ASN A 251 -1.50 6.71 -6.36
N VAL A 252 -2.44 7.66 -6.48
CA VAL A 252 -2.67 8.41 -7.72
C VAL A 252 -1.44 9.24 -8.10
N CYS A 253 -0.88 9.98 -7.14
CA CYS A 253 0.32 10.80 -7.39
C CYS A 253 1.54 9.95 -7.76
N ALA A 254 1.69 8.75 -7.16
CA ALA A 254 2.79 7.86 -7.48
C ALA A 254 2.80 7.47 -8.97
N CYS A 255 1.64 7.21 -9.57
CA CYS A 255 1.54 6.94 -11.01
C CYS A 255 2.01 8.12 -11.86
N CYS A 256 1.58 9.35 -11.54
CA CYS A 256 1.97 10.56 -12.27
C CYS A 256 3.49 10.83 -12.16
N ILE A 257 4.06 10.61 -10.99
CA ILE A 257 5.49 10.81 -10.74
C ILE A 257 6.35 9.85 -11.57
N VAL A 258 5.97 8.57 -11.66
CA VAL A 258 6.71 7.59 -12.47
C VAL A 258 6.75 8.02 -13.94
N ILE A 259 5.62 8.50 -14.47
CA ILE A 259 5.55 9.02 -15.84
C ILE A 259 6.50 10.21 -16.01
N PHE A 260 6.51 11.13 -15.06
CA PHE A 260 7.35 12.33 -15.12
C PHE A 260 8.85 12.00 -14.99
N ILE A 261 9.23 11.05 -14.13
CA ILE A 261 10.61 10.56 -14.02
C ILE A 261 11.07 9.96 -15.35
N ASN A 262 10.27 9.07 -15.94
CA ASN A 262 10.60 8.47 -17.24
C ASN A 262 10.76 9.53 -18.34
N TYR A 263 9.90 10.54 -18.37
CA TYR A 263 10.02 11.66 -19.30
C TYR A 263 11.35 12.41 -19.11
N GLN A 264 11.73 12.72 -17.88
CA GLN A 264 13.00 13.42 -17.58
C GLN A 264 14.23 12.57 -17.91
N LEU A 265 14.16 11.24 -17.67
CA LEU A 265 15.23 10.34 -18.02
C LEU A 265 15.47 10.21 -19.53
N LEU A 266 14.37 10.18 -20.31
CA LEU A 266 14.47 10.20 -21.78
C LEU A 266 14.93 11.54 -22.32
N SER A 267 14.56 12.65 -21.67
CA SER A 267 14.93 14.00 -22.14
C SER A 267 16.39 14.36 -21.88
N HIS A 268 17.02 13.83 -20.81
CA HIS A 268 18.37 14.19 -20.37
C HIS A 268 19.35 13.00 -20.42
N GLY A 269 18.89 11.79 -20.73
CA GLY A 269 19.66 10.55 -20.79
C GLY A 269 19.30 9.70 -21.99
N ASP A 270 19.23 8.40 -21.77
CA ASP A 270 19.00 7.38 -22.79
C ASP A 270 18.02 6.28 -22.28
N ASP A 271 17.75 5.31 -23.14
CA ASP A 271 16.91 4.17 -22.80
C ASP A 271 17.49 3.32 -21.66
N TYR A 272 18.81 3.28 -21.50
CA TYR A 272 19.49 2.59 -20.40
C TYR A 272 19.20 3.27 -19.07
N SER A 273 19.06 4.60 -19.04
CA SER A 273 18.68 5.35 -17.84
C SER A 273 17.25 4.99 -17.38
N VAL A 274 16.31 4.78 -18.30
CA VAL A 274 14.96 4.29 -17.98
C VAL A 274 15.00 2.86 -17.45
N GLY A 275 15.83 2.00 -18.07
CA GLY A 275 16.09 0.65 -17.58
C GLY A 275 16.68 0.63 -16.17
N ALA A 276 17.66 1.50 -15.90
CA ALA A 276 18.25 1.68 -14.58
C ALA A 276 17.20 2.10 -13.54
N PHE A 277 16.31 3.04 -13.86
CA PHE A 277 15.21 3.43 -12.98
C PHE A 277 14.30 2.25 -12.65
N GLY A 278 13.98 1.40 -13.64
CA GLY A 278 13.20 0.19 -13.42
C GLY A 278 13.83 -0.74 -12.38
N ILE A 279 15.15 -0.93 -12.43
CA ILE A 279 15.89 -1.75 -11.46
C ILE A 279 15.92 -1.08 -10.08
N ILE A 280 16.22 0.23 -10.01
CA ILE A 280 16.27 0.99 -8.77
C ILE A 280 14.91 0.93 -8.06
N ASN A 281 13.83 1.14 -8.79
CA ASN A 281 12.48 1.10 -8.23
C ASN A 281 12.14 -0.28 -7.63
N ARG A 282 12.56 -1.37 -8.29
CA ARG A 282 12.37 -2.73 -7.76
C ARG A 282 13.16 -2.97 -6.49
N VAL A 283 14.42 -2.54 -6.44
CA VAL A 283 15.26 -2.65 -5.23
C VAL A 283 14.66 -1.83 -4.07
N GLN A 284 14.28 -0.57 -4.31
CA GLN A 284 13.64 0.26 -3.30
C GLN A 284 12.34 -0.34 -2.79
N MET A 285 11.51 -0.88 -3.69
CA MET A 285 10.21 -1.46 -3.37
C MET A 285 10.32 -2.62 -2.38
N LEU A 286 11.37 -3.45 -2.46
CA LEU A 286 11.58 -4.55 -1.52
C LEU A 286 11.68 -4.05 -0.07
N PHE A 287 12.51 -3.03 0.17
CA PHE A 287 12.68 -2.46 1.52
C PHE A 287 11.46 -1.65 1.96
N VAL A 288 10.87 -0.86 1.07
CA VAL A 288 9.67 -0.06 1.35
C VAL A 288 8.50 -0.95 1.75
N MET A 289 8.32 -2.13 1.14
CA MET A 289 7.26 -3.07 1.51
C MET A 289 7.41 -3.58 2.93
N ILE A 290 8.63 -3.84 3.39
CA ILE A 290 8.88 -4.25 4.78
C ILE A 290 8.47 -3.10 5.72
N VAL A 291 8.89 -1.87 5.42
CA VAL A 291 8.52 -0.68 6.23
C VAL A 291 7.01 -0.44 6.22
N MET A 292 6.36 -0.61 5.08
CA MET A 292 4.89 -0.54 4.97
C MET A 292 4.19 -1.62 5.79
N GLY A 293 4.75 -2.83 5.85
CA GLY A 293 4.27 -3.89 6.73
C GLY A 293 4.38 -3.52 8.21
N ILE A 294 5.50 -2.88 8.62
CA ILE A 294 5.69 -2.33 9.98
C ILE A 294 4.64 -1.23 10.23
N ALA A 295 4.45 -0.31 9.30
CA ALA A 295 3.49 0.78 9.38
C ALA A 295 2.04 0.28 9.54
N GLN A 296 1.66 -0.72 8.75
CA GLN A 296 0.34 -1.35 8.83
C GLN A 296 0.13 -2.12 10.14
N GLY A 297 1.19 -2.77 10.66
CA GLY A 297 1.14 -3.43 11.98
C GLY A 297 1.04 -2.43 13.14
N MET A 298 1.71 -1.29 13.03
CA MET A 298 1.66 -0.21 14.02
C MET A 298 0.28 0.49 14.05
N GLN A 299 -0.41 0.59 12.94
CA GLN A 299 -1.67 1.34 12.79
C GLN A 299 -2.72 0.99 13.84
N PRO A 300 -3.12 -0.29 14.05
CA PRO A 300 -4.12 -0.65 15.05
C PRO A 300 -3.64 -0.37 16.49
N ILE A 301 -2.34 -0.57 16.77
CA ILE A 301 -1.76 -0.31 18.10
C ILE A 301 -1.86 1.17 18.42
N THR A 302 -1.43 2.02 17.49
CA THR A 302 -1.46 3.49 17.67
C THR A 302 -2.88 4.01 17.74
N GLY A 303 -3.77 3.58 16.83
CA GLY A 303 -5.17 4.01 16.77
C GLY A 303 -5.95 3.64 18.04
N TYR A 304 -5.80 2.40 18.51
CA TYR A 304 -6.42 1.93 19.76
C TYR A 304 -5.95 2.75 20.97
N ASN A 305 -4.62 2.85 21.18
CA ASN A 305 -4.08 3.56 22.35
C ASN A 305 -4.40 5.05 22.30
N PHE A 306 -4.44 5.67 21.12
CA PHE A 306 -4.90 7.05 20.96
C PHE A 306 -6.38 7.19 21.32
N GLY A 307 -7.24 6.28 20.83
CA GLY A 307 -8.66 6.25 21.17
C GLY A 307 -8.94 6.04 22.65
N ALA A 308 -8.11 5.24 23.32
CA ALA A 308 -8.17 4.98 24.76
C ALA A 308 -7.57 6.11 25.64
N GLY A 309 -7.03 7.19 25.05
CA GLY A 309 -6.35 8.25 25.78
C GLY A 309 -4.94 7.90 26.28
N LEU A 310 -4.42 6.70 25.91
CA LEU A 310 -3.10 6.21 26.33
C LEU A 310 -1.99 6.77 25.42
N VAL A 311 -1.81 8.10 25.46
CA VAL A 311 -0.94 8.84 24.52
C VAL A 311 0.52 8.37 24.58
N ASP A 312 1.05 8.06 25.76
CA ASP A 312 2.44 7.60 25.89
C ASP A 312 2.65 6.24 25.23
N ARG A 313 1.67 5.34 25.29
CA ARG A 313 1.73 4.05 24.59
C ARG A 313 1.65 4.24 23.07
N ALA A 314 0.77 5.13 22.60
CA ALA A 314 0.70 5.49 21.18
C ALA A 314 2.03 6.10 20.71
N ARG A 315 2.64 6.99 21.48
CA ARG A 315 3.98 7.54 21.19
C ARG A 315 5.05 6.47 21.14
N ARG A 316 5.08 5.56 22.12
CA ARG A 316 6.06 4.48 22.17
C ARG A 316 5.95 3.54 20.96
N SER A 317 4.74 3.25 20.50
CA SER A 317 4.54 2.42 19.30
C SER A 317 5.15 3.07 18.05
N VAL A 318 5.01 4.39 17.91
CA VAL A 318 5.61 5.14 16.79
C VAL A 318 7.13 5.20 16.89
N GLN A 319 7.68 5.45 18.10
CA GLN A 319 9.13 5.47 18.29
C GLN A 319 9.79 4.13 17.91
N LEU A 320 9.18 3.02 18.34
CA LEU A 320 9.65 1.67 17.98
C LEU A 320 9.46 1.40 16.48
N GLY A 321 8.33 1.87 15.90
CA GLY A 321 8.09 1.79 14.47
C GLY A 321 9.14 2.56 13.65
N ILE A 322 9.49 3.79 14.07
CA ILE A 322 10.54 4.60 13.43
C ILE A 322 11.89 3.87 13.53
N ALA A 323 12.25 3.37 14.71
CA ALA A 323 13.50 2.62 14.89
C ALA A 323 13.56 1.41 13.94
N ALA A 324 12.51 0.58 13.92
CA ALA A 324 12.45 -0.59 13.04
C ALA A 324 12.45 -0.20 11.54
N GLY A 325 11.69 0.82 11.15
CA GLY A 325 11.64 1.32 9.77
C GLY A 325 12.99 1.88 9.31
N CYS A 326 13.63 2.72 10.14
CA CYS A 326 14.97 3.25 9.84
C CYS A 326 16.04 2.16 9.79
N THR A 327 15.97 1.13 10.63
CA THR A 327 16.89 -0.01 10.57
C THR A 327 16.79 -0.72 9.20
N MET A 328 15.57 -0.97 8.72
CA MET A 328 15.34 -1.63 7.43
C MET A 328 15.79 -0.75 6.25
N THR A 329 15.49 0.54 6.28
CA THR A 329 15.94 1.45 5.21
C THR A 329 17.43 1.72 5.26
N THR A 330 18.06 1.73 6.44
CA THR A 330 19.52 1.80 6.57
C THR A 330 20.20 0.54 6.02
N LEU A 331 19.62 -0.64 6.26
CA LEU A 331 20.12 -1.87 5.66
C LEU A 331 20.04 -1.80 4.12
N GLY A 332 18.93 -1.30 3.56
CA GLY A 332 18.79 -1.07 2.13
C GLY A 332 19.84 -0.08 1.58
N PHE A 333 20.08 1.00 2.30
CA PHE A 333 21.12 1.97 1.97
C PHE A 333 22.52 1.34 1.95
N VAL A 334 22.89 0.61 3.01
CA VAL A 334 24.21 -0.06 3.08
C VAL A 334 24.41 -1.02 1.90
N LEU A 335 23.41 -1.84 1.60
CA LEU A 335 23.49 -2.76 0.47
C LEU A 335 23.57 -2.03 -0.87
N ALA A 336 22.82 -0.96 -1.07
CA ALA A 336 22.80 -0.20 -2.32
C ALA A 336 24.07 0.63 -2.56
N VAL A 337 24.72 1.10 -1.50
CA VAL A 337 25.95 1.93 -1.63
C VAL A 337 27.21 1.07 -1.66
N PHE A 338 27.31 0.03 -0.83
CA PHE A 338 28.50 -0.80 -0.73
C PHE A 338 28.51 -2.00 -1.68
N PHE A 339 27.32 -2.48 -2.09
CA PHE A 339 27.18 -3.65 -2.97
C PHE A 339 26.20 -3.40 -4.14
N PRO A 340 26.28 -2.23 -4.84
CA PRO A 340 25.31 -1.88 -5.88
C PRO A 340 25.36 -2.85 -7.06
N GLY A 341 26.55 -3.26 -7.50
CA GLY A 341 26.71 -4.20 -8.60
C GLY A 341 26.11 -5.57 -8.32
N MET A 342 26.16 -6.05 -7.07
CA MET A 342 25.51 -7.30 -6.67
C MET A 342 23.99 -7.20 -6.79
N LEU A 343 23.40 -6.10 -6.30
CA LEU A 343 21.95 -5.89 -6.36
C LEU A 343 21.45 -5.72 -7.80
N VAL A 344 22.17 -4.94 -8.62
CA VAL A 344 21.79 -4.70 -10.02
C VAL A 344 22.03 -5.95 -10.88
N GLY A 345 23.11 -6.69 -10.64
CA GLY A 345 23.45 -7.93 -11.34
C GLY A 345 22.41 -9.05 -11.14
N MET A 346 21.55 -8.96 -10.11
CA MET A 346 20.41 -9.89 -9.98
C MET A 346 19.34 -9.68 -11.05
N PHE A 347 19.32 -8.54 -11.76
CA PHE A 347 18.27 -8.15 -12.71
C PHE A 347 18.78 -8.11 -14.16
N THR A 348 20.08 -7.99 -14.41
CA THR A 348 20.62 -7.87 -15.76
C THR A 348 22.08 -8.32 -15.83
N ASP A 349 22.44 -8.95 -16.97
CA ASP A 349 23.82 -9.34 -17.31
C ASP A 349 24.54 -8.30 -18.19
N SER A 350 23.86 -7.22 -18.62
CA SER A 350 24.43 -6.17 -19.45
C SER A 350 25.39 -5.31 -18.62
N ALA A 351 26.70 -5.39 -18.93
CA ALA A 351 27.75 -4.67 -18.21
C ALA A 351 27.50 -3.15 -18.18
N LEU A 352 27.05 -2.57 -19.30
CA LEU A 352 26.75 -1.15 -19.40
C LEU A 352 25.58 -0.74 -18.47
N LEU A 353 24.51 -1.55 -18.46
CA LEU A 353 23.36 -1.29 -17.60
C LEU A 353 23.69 -1.51 -16.13
N VAL A 354 24.55 -2.50 -15.80
CA VAL A 354 25.03 -2.72 -14.44
C VAL A 354 25.82 -1.50 -13.93
N GLU A 355 26.71 -0.94 -14.75
CA GLU A 355 27.51 0.23 -14.40
C GLU A 355 26.63 1.47 -14.15
N GLN A 356 25.76 1.81 -15.11
CA GLN A 356 24.86 2.97 -15.00
C GLN A 356 23.86 2.84 -13.84
N ALA A 357 23.20 1.69 -13.73
CA ALA A 357 22.24 1.46 -12.67
C ALA A 357 22.87 1.38 -11.28
N SER A 358 24.11 0.90 -11.16
CA SER A 358 24.86 0.87 -9.88
C SER A 358 25.16 2.28 -9.39
N LYS A 359 25.63 3.17 -10.28
CA LYS A 359 25.85 4.58 -9.95
C LYS A 359 24.55 5.27 -9.55
N ALA A 360 23.51 5.11 -10.35
CA ALA A 360 22.21 5.71 -10.12
C ALA A 360 21.56 5.20 -8.83
N LEU A 361 21.66 3.89 -8.52
CA LEU A 361 21.18 3.29 -7.28
C LEU A 361 21.87 3.90 -6.06
N SER A 362 23.19 4.01 -6.08
CA SER A 362 23.96 4.57 -4.98
C SER A 362 23.56 6.02 -4.68
N ILE A 363 23.36 6.85 -5.72
CA ILE A 363 22.91 8.24 -5.57
C ILE A 363 21.49 8.29 -5.03
N SER A 364 20.57 7.56 -5.64
CA SER A 364 19.13 7.61 -5.30
C SER A 364 18.84 7.14 -3.88
N MET A 365 19.71 6.28 -3.31
CA MET A 365 19.53 5.71 -1.98
C MET A 365 20.21 6.49 -0.85
N LEU A 366 20.87 7.64 -1.13
CA LEU A 366 21.63 8.40 -0.11
C LEU A 366 20.79 8.82 1.11
N SER A 367 19.54 9.24 0.91
CA SER A 367 18.62 9.61 2.00
C SER A 367 17.72 8.46 2.44
N PHE A 368 17.93 7.26 1.91
CA PHE A 368 17.07 6.12 2.23
C PHE A 368 16.98 5.77 3.72
N PRO A 369 18.05 5.91 4.54
CA PRO A 369 17.99 5.68 5.99
C PRO A 369 16.86 6.44 6.71
N VAL A 370 16.53 7.63 6.26
CA VAL A 370 15.50 8.48 6.90
C VAL A 370 14.09 8.27 6.31
N VAL A 371 13.96 7.61 5.16
CA VAL A 371 12.66 7.32 4.52
C VAL A 371 11.76 6.47 5.41
N GLY A 372 12.36 5.54 6.17
CA GLY A 372 11.63 4.74 7.15
C GLY A 372 10.89 5.59 8.18
N ALA A 373 11.53 6.63 8.70
CA ALA A 373 10.90 7.57 9.63
C ALA A 373 9.73 8.33 8.98
N GLN A 374 9.91 8.80 7.75
CA GLN A 374 8.88 9.55 7.01
C GLN A 374 7.62 8.69 6.80
N ILE A 375 7.76 7.45 6.35
CA ILE A 375 6.64 6.52 6.15
C ILE A 375 5.89 6.26 7.46
N ILE A 376 6.61 5.95 8.54
CA ILE A 376 6.03 5.65 9.85
C ILE A 376 5.32 6.87 10.45
N ILE A 377 5.89 8.06 10.30
CA ILE A 377 5.26 9.31 10.80
C ILE A 377 3.99 9.64 10.01
N CYS A 378 4.00 9.48 8.69
CA CYS A 378 2.78 9.63 7.88
C CYS A 378 1.68 8.67 8.35
N GLN A 379 2.04 7.40 8.57
CA GLN A 379 1.12 6.38 9.07
C GLN A 379 0.61 6.70 10.48
N PHE A 380 1.45 7.31 11.34
CA PHE A 380 1.02 7.77 12.66
C PHE A 380 -0.12 8.81 12.55
N PHE A 381 0.06 9.86 11.74
CA PHE A 381 -0.98 10.89 11.59
C PHE A 381 -2.28 10.30 11.02
N GLN A 382 -2.16 9.35 10.11
CA GLN A 382 -3.30 8.60 9.60
C GLN A 382 -3.98 7.78 10.70
N SER A 383 -3.20 7.07 11.54
CA SER A 383 -3.70 6.20 12.62
C SER A 383 -4.45 6.96 13.72
N ILE A 384 -4.11 8.23 13.97
CA ILE A 384 -4.79 9.10 14.95
C ILE A 384 -5.92 9.94 14.32
N GLY A 385 -6.28 9.67 13.06
CA GLY A 385 -7.36 10.35 12.35
C GLY A 385 -7.06 11.78 11.88
N LYS A 386 -5.78 12.21 11.87
CA LYS A 386 -5.37 13.53 11.37
C LYS A 386 -5.08 13.49 9.86
N ALA A 387 -6.15 13.26 9.10
CA ALA A 387 -6.10 13.06 7.66
C ALA A 387 -5.40 14.19 6.90
N PHE A 388 -5.71 15.46 7.20
CA PHE A 388 -5.08 16.60 6.50
C PHE A 388 -3.57 16.64 6.66
N ILE A 389 -3.06 16.33 7.86
CA ILE A 389 -1.61 16.29 8.08
C ILE A 389 -0.99 15.10 7.34
N ALA A 390 -1.63 13.94 7.36
CA ALA A 390 -1.17 12.78 6.62
C ALA A 390 -1.14 13.04 5.11
N ILE A 391 -2.19 13.66 4.56
CA ILE A 391 -2.26 14.08 3.14
C ILE A 391 -1.12 15.07 2.84
N PHE A 392 -0.98 16.12 3.65
CA PHE A 392 0.07 17.13 3.43
C PHE A 392 1.46 16.49 3.41
N LEU A 393 1.80 15.64 4.38
CA LEU A 393 3.10 14.99 4.44
C LEU A 393 3.33 14.02 3.26
N SER A 394 2.31 13.32 2.82
CA SER A 394 2.40 12.42 1.66
C SER A 394 2.58 13.20 0.36
N LEU A 395 1.81 14.29 0.18
CA LEU A 395 1.90 15.13 -1.00
C LEU A 395 3.15 15.99 -1.05
N SER A 396 3.62 16.49 0.10
CA SER A 396 4.82 17.33 0.16
C SER A 396 6.04 16.60 -0.41
N ARG A 397 6.21 15.32 -0.12
CA ARG A 397 7.28 14.51 -0.68
C ARG A 397 7.24 14.50 -2.21
N GLN A 398 6.07 14.26 -2.79
CA GLN A 398 5.93 14.04 -4.24
C GLN A 398 5.79 15.35 -5.02
N LEU A 399 4.90 16.25 -4.56
CA LEU A 399 4.55 17.45 -5.31
C LEU A 399 5.38 18.68 -4.93
N LEU A 400 5.71 18.85 -3.62
CA LEU A 400 6.44 20.04 -3.19
C LEU A 400 7.96 19.88 -3.29
N PHE A 401 8.49 18.67 -3.15
CA PHE A 401 9.93 18.46 -3.15
C PHE A 401 10.42 17.69 -4.38
N LEU A 402 9.82 16.54 -4.71
CA LEU A 402 10.32 15.72 -5.80
C LEU A 402 10.04 16.35 -7.17
N LEU A 403 8.83 16.81 -7.42
CA LEU A 403 8.45 17.34 -8.73
C LEU A 403 9.23 18.61 -9.11
N PRO A 404 9.40 19.62 -8.22
CA PRO A 404 10.29 20.75 -8.51
C PRO A 404 11.76 20.35 -8.61
N GLY A 405 12.23 19.37 -7.81
CA GLY A 405 13.57 18.82 -7.93
C GLY A 405 13.82 18.20 -9.32
N LEU A 406 12.88 17.37 -9.79
CA LEU A 406 12.93 16.77 -11.12
C LEU A 406 12.81 17.77 -12.26
N ALA A 407 12.18 18.92 -12.04
CA ALA A 407 12.08 19.97 -13.04
C ALA A 407 13.33 20.87 -13.10
N SER A 408 14.03 21.05 -11.98
CA SER A 408 15.17 21.99 -11.87
C SER A 408 16.54 21.32 -11.93
N LEU A 409 16.79 20.27 -11.16
CA LEU A 409 18.11 19.65 -11.04
C LEU A 409 18.62 19.02 -12.34
N PRO A 410 17.81 18.38 -13.19
CA PRO A 410 18.28 17.84 -14.47
C PRO A 410 18.79 18.89 -15.43
N VAL A 411 18.28 20.13 -15.34
CA VAL A 411 18.76 21.27 -16.18
C VAL A 411 20.22 21.58 -15.89
N TRP A 412 20.68 21.40 -14.65
CA TRP A 412 22.04 21.71 -14.21
C TRP A 412 22.99 20.49 -14.21
N MET A 413 22.45 19.32 -13.93
CA MET A 413 23.25 18.11 -13.68
C MET A 413 22.93 16.97 -14.68
N GLY A 414 22.09 17.20 -15.68
CA GLY A 414 21.66 16.16 -16.62
C GLY A 414 20.98 14.99 -15.90
N VAL A 415 21.28 13.77 -16.30
CA VAL A 415 20.70 12.54 -15.73
C VAL A 415 20.97 12.39 -14.23
N ASP A 416 22.17 12.80 -13.77
CA ASP A 416 22.52 12.75 -12.34
C ASP A 416 21.61 13.67 -11.51
N GLY A 417 21.04 14.73 -12.09
CA GLY A 417 20.04 15.60 -11.48
C GLY A 417 18.71 14.86 -11.20
N VAL A 418 18.31 13.94 -12.09
CA VAL A 418 17.12 13.09 -11.84
C VAL A 418 17.36 12.20 -10.63
N TRP A 419 18.51 11.53 -10.57
CA TRP A 419 18.87 10.66 -9.45
C TRP A 419 19.00 11.41 -8.13
N THR A 420 19.57 12.61 -8.15
CA THR A 420 19.76 13.47 -6.97
C THR A 420 18.45 14.06 -6.46
N SER A 421 17.46 14.27 -7.33
CA SER A 421 16.14 14.77 -6.94
C SER A 421 15.44 13.87 -5.92
N MET A 422 15.65 12.55 -6.01
CA MET A 422 15.04 11.57 -5.10
C MET A 422 15.51 11.74 -3.66
N PRO A 423 16.83 11.63 -3.34
CA PRO A 423 17.29 11.75 -1.96
C PRO A 423 17.08 13.16 -1.38
N VAL A 424 17.14 14.22 -2.20
CA VAL A 424 16.84 15.58 -1.74
C VAL A 424 15.38 15.69 -1.30
N SER A 425 14.45 15.19 -2.10
CA SER A 425 13.04 15.22 -1.75
C SER A 425 12.71 14.36 -0.51
N ASP A 426 13.33 13.19 -0.39
CA ASP A 426 13.15 12.28 0.73
C ASP A 426 13.66 12.90 2.05
N PHE A 427 14.81 13.57 2.00
CA PHE A 427 15.37 14.27 3.14
C PHE A 427 14.47 15.42 3.60
N LEU A 428 14.06 16.30 2.67
CA LEU A 428 13.19 17.45 2.99
C LEU A 428 11.82 16.99 3.51
N ALA A 429 11.24 15.97 2.92
CA ALA A 429 9.98 15.39 3.37
C ALA A 429 10.11 14.78 4.77
N THR A 430 11.24 14.15 5.08
CA THR A 430 11.49 13.59 6.41
C THR A 430 11.63 14.68 7.44
N VAL A 431 12.37 15.76 7.15
CA VAL A 431 12.48 16.92 8.04
C VAL A 431 11.09 17.50 8.34
N ALA A 432 10.26 17.72 7.31
CA ALA A 432 8.90 18.21 7.49
C ALA A 432 8.07 17.26 8.38
N ALA A 433 8.17 15.94 8.14
CA ALA A 433 7.46 14.93 8.93
C ALA A 433 7.90 14.95 10.40
N VAL A 434 9.20 14.99 10.67
CA VAL A 434 9.76 15.04 12.04
C VAL A 434 9.33 16.31 12.77
N VAL A 435 9.39 17.46 12.12
CA VAL A 435 8.95 18.74 12.71
C VAL A 435 7.47 18.66 13.11
N MET A 436 6.61 18.18 12.22
CA MET A 436 5.18 18.03 12.52
C MET A 436 4.92 16.99 13.62
N PHE A 437 5.68 15.90 13.64
CA PHE A 437 5.57 14.88 14.69
C PHE A 437 5.95 15.44 16.06
N VAL A 438 7.08 16.14 16.18
CA VAL A 438 7.53 16.76 17.42
C VAL A 438 6.51 17.81 17.92
N TYR A 439 6.01 18.64 17.01
CA TYR A 439 4.95 19.61 17.33
C TYR A 439 3.69 18.92 17.89
N GLN A 440 3.25 17.84 17.24
CA GLN A 440 2.07 17.09 17.67
C GLN A 440 2.25 16.43 19.04
N ILE A 441 3.41 15.85 19.32
CA ILE A 441 3.71 15.23 20.61
C ILE A 441 3.75 16.29 21.72
N ARG A 442 4.33 17.47 21.46
CA ARG A 442 4.31 18.60 22.42
C ARG A 442 2.89 19.06 22.72
N LYS A 443 2.02 19.12 21.70
CA LYS A 443 0.60 19.48 21.86
C LYS A 443 -0.16 18.47 22.72
N PHE A 444 0.12 17.17 22.59
CA PHE A 444 -0.49 16.15 23.44
C PHE A 444 -0.06 16.28 24.90
N ARG A 445 1.23 16.49 25.16
CA ARG A 445 1.73 16.70 26.53
C ARG A 445 1.10 17.91 27.21
N ARG A 446 0.96 19.04 26.50
CA ARG A 446 0.30 20.24 27.04
C ARG A 446 -1.16 19.98 27.41
N LYS A 447 -1.90 19.23 26.58
CA LYS A 447 -3.29 18.87 26.88
C LYS A 447 -3.40 17.96 28.11
N ALA A 448 -2.53 16.96 28.22
CA ALA A 448 -2.50 16.06 29.37
C ALA A 448 -2.21 16.84 30.69
N ALA A 449 -1.28 17.79 30.69
CA ALA A 449 -0.94 18.60 31.82
C ALA A 449 -2.10 19.52 32.29
N VAL A 450 -2.92 20.01 31.34
CA VAL A 450 -4.10 20.88 31.68
C VAL A 450 -5.28 20.06 32.23
N THR A 451 -5.38 18.76 31.91
CA THR A 451 -6.48 17.90 32.39
C THR A 451 -6.18 17.29 33.78
N THR A 452 -4.95 17.44 34.29
CA THR A 452 -4.49 16.93 35.60
C THR A 452 -4.53 18.01 36.70
N ILE A 453 -4.88 19.25 36.35
CA ILE A 453 -5.20 20.37 37.22
C ILE A 453 -6.73 20.52 37.28
#